data_dea4dc04d6e39f4040659513b34f0233
#
_entry.id   dea4dc04d6e39f4040659513b34f0233
#
_cell.length_a   1.000
_cell.length_b   1.000
_cell.length_c   1.000
_cell.angle_alpha   90.00
_cell.angle_beta   90.00
_cell.angle_gamma   90.00
#
_symmetry.space_group_name_H-M   'P 1'
#
loop_
_entity.id
_entity.type
_entity.pdbx_description
1 polymer ?
#
loop_
_entity_poly.entity_id
_entity_poly.type
_entity_poly.pdbx_seq_one_letter_code
_entity_poly.pdbx_strand_id
1 'polypeptide(L)'
;WNIAAVDPDIVEPADVYTRDGYSPIDVLRVDVRTETTPGVCTADDLSGCTLDDVMADVDKTDDLTVDIPIHVSAADFPDDGSVSNAELRMRGSGSRNGAQKSLRIKLDSKKDLWRGERHFQLNKHPFDGSRIRNKLATDVMAVIPSLPSLRTQFVNLWIDDGEGPVDYGLFTHVERVNGYYLEKREWDDDGNIYKAEDFRFDEGDLSDILVDEDGEPLDEDRFETSLSIENGDDHRALQSMLQDLNDPAISFDTVLDQYFDRNNVLSWVATNILVHQADAVRHNFILYNPTGTEKFYFLPWDYDEAMGVWKEPPSDLSNDSLRQRSEYGYGLAARNVFLEAFYRLPGIHDEIVEAVDYLRENVITDQFMTEKVDAYFALVQPFEESLPDSEFNPYFNMGSAATYASAPGQNAESLRNTFRAPIGPILQDPQEQESGWLLSWTPAYDVTGTSGGISYRLQVATTPTFDEGTVVADISGIPDAAGTISQSVDSASLSSGDYYARVFAIPANEPERFFQVSGNKLYVDSNTYYGVIDFSVD
;
A
#
# COMPACT_ATOMS: atom_id res chain seq x y z
N TRP A 1 9.69 -3.14 -23.38
CA TRP A 1 9.85 -3.55 -21.97
C TRP A 1 9.93 -5.07 -21.91
N ASN A 2 10.69 -5.60 -20.96
CA ASN A 2 10.88 -7.04 -20.83
C ASN A 2 10.78 -7.46 -19.35
N ILE A 3 9.58 -7.79 -18.92
CA ILE A 3 9.29 -8.16 -17.51
C ILE A 3 10.12 -9.37 -17.02
N ALA A 4 10.69 -10.16 -17.92
CA ALA A 4 11.55 -11.28 -17.57
C ALA A 4 13.04 -10.86 -17.40
N ALA A 5 13.41 -9.64 -17.79
CA ALA A 5 14.75 -9.11 -17.58
C ALA A 5 14.86 -8.52 -16.16
N VAL A 6 15.98 -8.81 -15.50
CA VAL A 6 16.27 -8.35 -14.15
C VAL A 6 17.47 -7.44 -14.19
N ASP A 7 17.34 -6.27 -13.54
CA ASP A 7 18.48 -5.38 -13.35
C ASP A 7 19.52 -6.04 -12.45
N PRO A 8 20.83 -5.92 -12.76
CA PRO A 8 21.89 -6.52 -11.94
C PRO A 8 21.83 -6.13 -10.46
N ASP A 9 21.36 -4.93 -10.13
CA ASP A 9 21.31 -4.41 -8.76
C ASP A 9 20.24 -5.09 -7.88
N ILE A 10 19.31 -5.83 -8.48
CA ILE A 10 18.23 -6.55 -7.77
C ILE A 10 18.17 -8.04 -8.11
N VAL A 11 19.24 -8.63 -8.63
CA VAL A 11 19.34 -10.08 -8.83
C VAL A 11 19.38 -10.78 -7.48
N GLU A 12 18.42 -11.67 -7.23
CA GLU A 12 18.35 -12.44 -5.98
C GLU A 12 19.04 -13.80 -6.12
N PRO A 13 19.73 -14.29 -5.04
CA PRO A 13 20.17 -15.68 -4.98
C PRO A 13 18.99 -16.64 -5.12
N ALA A 14 19.15 -17.70 -5.92
CA ALA A 14 18.06 -18.62 -6.25
C ALA A 14 17.40 -19.32 -5.04
N ASP A 15 18.09 -19.38 -3.90
CA ASP A 15 17.62 -20.02 -2.69
C ASP A 15 17.17 -19.03 -1.60
N VAL A 16 17.12 -17.70 -1.88
CA VAL A 16 16.87 -16.66 -0.87
C VAL A 16 15.58 -16.89 -0.07
N TYR A 17 14.55 -17.46 -0.70
CA TYR A 17 13.25 -17.71 -0.06
C TYR A 17 13.15 -19.05 0.68
N THR A 18 14.20 -19.89 0.61
CA THR A 18 14.22 -21.23 1.24
C THR A 18 15.45 -21.49 2.10
N ARG A 19 16.48 -20.61 2.01
CA ARG A 19 17.68 -20.72 2.86
C ARG A 19 17.34 -20.43 4.32
N ASP A 20 18.27 -20.74 5.21
CA ASP A 20 18.20 -20.46 6.64
C ASP A 20 17.00 -21.11 7.37
N GLY A 21 16.46 -22.20 6.84
CA GLY A 21 15.35 -22.93 7.44
C GLY A 21 13.96 -22.34 7.14
N TYR A 22 13.85 -21.38 6.23
CA TYR A 22 12.52 -20.95 5.77
C TYR A 22 11.81 -22.05 5.00
N SER A 23 10.54 -22.25 5.30
CA SER A 23 9.66 -23.17 4.59
C SER A 23 8.32 -22.50 4.30
N PRO A 24 7.97 -22.31 3.02
CA PRO A 24 6.69 -21.66 2.67
C PRO A 24 5.47 -22.52 2.99
N ILE A 25 5.64 -23.81 3.25
CA ILE A 25 4.57 -24.81 3.42
C ILE A 25 4.54 -25.44 4.82
N ASP A 26 5.20 -24.85 5.81
CA ASP A 26 5.20 -25.34 7.19
C ASP A 26 4.77 -24.21 8.14
N VAL A 27 4.23 -24.61 9.31
CA VAL A 27 4.00 -23.71 10.43
C VAL A 27 5.13 -23.89 11.44
N LEU A 28 5.93 -22.83 11.65
CA LEU A 28 6.99 -22.82 12.64
C LEU A 28 6.41 -22.60 14.03
N ARG A 29 6.71 -23.47 14.99
CA ARG A 29 6.43 -23.21 16.40
C ARG A 29 7.54 -22.33 16.98
N VAL A 30 7.12 -21.21 17.61
CA VAL A 30 8.00 -20.30 18.35
C VAL A 30 7.54 -20.27 19.80
N ASP A 31 8.45 -20.54 20.73
CA ASP A 31 8.21 -20.50 22.16
C ASP A 31 8.91 -19.26 22.75
N VAL A 32 8.17 -18.48 23.53
CA VAL A 32 8.63 -17.27 24.21
C VAL A 32 8.38 -17.44 25.71
N ARG A 33 9.37 -17.08 26.52
CA ARG A 33 9.22 -16.95 27.98
C ARG A 33 9.51 -15.49 28.36
N THR A 34 8.59 -14.85 29.08
CA THR A 34 8.82 -13.48 29.57
C THR A 34 9.75 -13.51 30.78
N GLU A 35 10.68 -12.56 30.85
CA GLU A 35 11.65 -12.43 31.93
C GLU A 35 11.41 -11.11 32.69
N THR A 36 10.15 -10.89 33.08
CA THR A 36 9.70 -9.63 33.71
C THR A 36 9.44 -9.82 35.20
N THR A 37 9.65 -8.74 35.97
CA THR A 37 9.21 -8.64 37.35
C THR A 37 8.18 -7.51 37.44
N PRO A 38 6.90 -7.83 37.71
CA PRO A 38 5.84 -6.81 37.72
C PRO A 38 6.16 -5.65 38.66
N GLY A 39 5.98 -4.43 38.15
CA GLY A 39 6.27 -3.18 38.88
C GLY A 39 5.62 -1.98 38.21
N VAL A 40 6.24 -0.82 38.35
CA VAL A 40 5.82 0.39 37.63
C VAL A 40 6.31 0.32 36.20
N CYS A 41 5.41 0.56 35.25
CA CYS A 41 5.69 0.63 33.80
C CYS A 41 5.45 2.05 33.32
N THR A 42 6.51 2.76 32.91
CA THR A 42 6.44 4.13 32.40
C THR A 42 7.45 4.32 31.26
N ALA A 43 7.32 5.40 30.49
CA ALA A 43 8.26 5.72 29.42
C ALA A 43 9.73 5.87 29.92
N ASP A 44 9.92 6.35 31.16
CA ASP A 44 11.24 6.52 31.76
C ASP A 44 11.81 5.23 32.38
N ASP A 45 10.94 4.23 32.72
CA ASP A 45 11.35 2.99 33.36
C ASP A 45 10.45 1.83 32.91
N LEU A 46 10.97 1.02 31.99
CA LEU A 46 10.31 -0.16 31.44
C LEU A 46 10.56 -1.44 32.27
N SER A 47 11.40 -1.38 33.31
CA SER A 47 11.83 -2.56 34.06
C SER A 47 10.70 -3.31 34.80
N GLY A 48 9.60 -2.60 35.07
CA GLY A 48 8.40 -3.16 35.68
C GLY A 48 7.29 -3.55 34.71
N CYS A 49 7.50 -3.35 33.41
CA CYS A 49 6.50 -3.68 32.38
C CYS A 49 6.32 -5.19 32.23
N THR A 50 5.11 -5.58 31.91
CA THR A 50 4.68 -6.99 31.76
C THR A 50 4.15 -7.26 30.35
N LEU A 51 3.78 -8.51 30.07
CA LEU A 51 3.12 -8.88 28.82
C LEU A 51 1.76 -8.13 28.65
N ASP A 52 1.03 -7.94 29.76
CA ASP A 52 -0.23 -7.18 29.72
C ASP A 52 -0.01 -5.72 29.30
N ASP A 53 1.08 -5.09 29.76
CA ASP A 53 1.45 -3.74 29.34
C ASP A 53 1.80 -3.69 27.84
N VAL A 54 2.52 -4.69 27.32
CA VAL A 54 2.76 -4.84 25.86
C VAL A 54 1.44 -4.93 25.10
N MET A 55 0.49 -5.74 25.58
CA MET A 55 -0.80 -5.93 24.90
C MET A 55 -1.74 -4.72 25.03
N ALA A 56 -1.50 -3.85 26.01
CA ALA A 56 -2.25 -2.61 26.23
C ALA A 56 -1.66 -1.38 25.50
N ASP A 57 -0.44 -1.46 24.98
CA ASP A 57 0.28 -0.39 24.26
C ASP A 57 -0.31 -0.15 22.87
N VAL A 58 -1.52 0.42 22.80
CA VAL A 58 -2.25 0.65 21.55
C VAL A 58 -2.06 2.05 20.98
N ASP A 59 -1.68 3.03 21.80
CA ASP A 59 -1.44 4.41 21.40
C ASP A 59 0.01 4.55 20.89
N LYS A 60 0.17 5.03 19.67
CA LYS A 60 1.47 5.33 19.06
C LYS A 60 1.89 6.80 19.26
N THR A 61 0.99 7.62 19.76
CA THR A 61 1.19 9.07 19.89
C THR A 61 1.67 9.47 21.28
N ASP A 62 1.65 8.54 22.24
CA ASP A 62 2.28 8.73 23.54
C ASP A 62 3.78 8.38 23.50
N ASP A 63 4.53 8.86 24.46
CA ASP A 63 5.98 8.61 24.55
C ASP A 63 6.31 7.18 25.05
N LEU A 64 5.29 6.37 25.38
CA LEU A 64 5.47 5.02 25.88
C LEU A 64 5.54 4.02 24.75
N THR A 65 6.67 3.33 24.64
CA THR A 65 6.82 2.11 23.82
C THR A 65 7.26 0.98 24.72
N VAL A 66 6.37 0.01 24.95
CA VAL A 66 6.63 -1.10 25.88
C VAL A 66 7.43 -2.21 25.19
N ASP A 67 8.71 -2.29 25.53
CA ASP A 67 9.61 -3.41 25.20
C ASP A 67 9.89 -4.21 26.48
N ILE A 68 9.67 -5.52 26.48
CA ILE A 68 9.95 -6.39 27.62
C ILE A 68 11.01 -7.43 27.29
N PRO A 69 11.90 -7.80 28.25
CA PRO A 69 12.87 -8.85 28.03
C PRO A 69 12.19 -10.22 27.96
N ILE A 70 12.61 -11.01 26.99
CA ILE A 70 12.11 -12.38 26.76
C ILE A 70 13.24 -13.34 26.47
N HIS A 71 12.96 -14.63 26.66
CA HIS A 71 13.74 -15.70 26.06
C HIS A 71 12.94 -16.34 24.93
N VAL A 72 13.44 -16.30 23.71
CA VAL A 72 12.82 -16.92 22.54
C VAL A 72 13.58 -18.18 22.14
N SER A 73 12.84 -19.21 21.73
CA SER A 73 13.40 -20.46 21.19
C SER A 73 12.48 -21.07 20.11
N ALA A 74 13.07 -21.87 19.25
CA ALA A 74 12.40 -22.64 18.21
C ALA A 74 13.23 -23.90 17.88
N ALA A 75 12.74 -24.75 17.01
CA ALA A 75 13.43 -25.98 16.63
C ALA A 75 14.83 -25.72 16.02
N ASP A 76 14.97 -24.65 15.25
CA ASP A 76 16.21 -24.19 14.62
C ASP A 76 16.88 -23.00 15.34
N PHE A 77 16.35 -22.60 16.49
CA PHE A 77 16.91 -21.62 17.41
C PHE A 77 16.70 -22.12 18.83
N PRO A 78 17.48 -23.16 19.26
CA PRO A 78 17.24 -23.84 20.50
C PRO A 78 17.55 -22.97 21.72
N ASP A 79 16.88 -23.28 22.84
CA ASP A 79 17.14 -22.68 24.14
C ASP A 79 18.61 -22.87 24.53
N ASP A 80 19.35 -21.78 24.70
CA ASP A 80 20.76 -21.76 25.11
C ASP A 80 20.96 -21.69 26.64
N GLY A 81 19.81 -21.66 27.38
CA GLY A 81 19.79 -21.57 28.84
C GLY A 81 20.08 -20.16 29.38
N SER A 82 20.14 -19.13 28.51
CA SER A 82 20.22 -17.73 28.96
C SER A 82 18.94 -17.29 29.64
N VAL A 83 19.00 -16.24 30.46
CA VAL A 83 17.80 -15.67 31.10
C VAL A 83 16.95 -14.97 30.05
N SER A 84 17.58 -14.10 29.26
CA SER A 84 16.94 -13.36 28.17
C SER A 84 17.87 -13.39 26.94
N ASN A 85 17.33 -13.42 25.74
CA ASN A 85 18.06 -13.32 24.48
C ASN A 85 17.39 -12.38 23.46
N ALA A 86 16.25 -11.79 23.83
CA ALA A 86 15.49 -10.90 22.97
C ALA A 86 14.56 -9.96 23.76
N GLU A 87 13.99 -9.00 23.05
CA GLU A 87 12.92 -8.11 23.50
C GLU A 87 11.64 -8.37 22.71
N LEU A 88 10.48 -8.23 23.38
CA LEU A 88 9.14 -8.34 22.78
C LEU A 88 8.40 -7.05 22.90
N ARG A 89 7.79 -6.57 21.79
CA ARG A 89 6.87 -5.44 21.81
C ARG A 89 5.70 -5.61 20.82
N MET A 90 4.66 -4.81 21.01
CA MET A 90 3.59 -4.67 20.02
C MET A 90 4.09 -3.96 18.77
N ARG A 91 3.55 -4.34 17.60
CA ARG A 91 3.83 -3.68 16.33
C ARG A 91 2.57 -3.36 15.53
N GLY A 92 2.76 -2.61 14.44
CA GLY A 92 1.71 -2.18 13.52
C GLY A 92 1.17 -0.80 13.86
N SER A 93 0.26 -0.30 13.04
CA SER A 93 -0.48 0.94 13.23
C SER A 93 -1.96 0.61 13.46
N GLY A 94 -2.80 0.50 12.44
CA GLY A 94 -4.20 0.13 12.57
C GLY A 94 -4.43 -1.21 13.30
N SER A 95 -3.54 -2.19 13.09
CA SER A 95 -3.62 -3.51 13.73
C SER A 95 -3.47 -3.49 15.27
N ARG A 96 -2.93 -2.40 15.87
CA ARG A 96 -2.89 -2.23 17.33
C ARG A 96 -4.28 -2.21 17.97
N ASN A 97 -5.30 -1.75 17.24
CA ASN A 97 -6.68 -1.73 17.68
C ASN A 97 -7.42 -3.05 17.45
N GLY A 98 -6.83 -4.01 16.74
CA GLY A 98 -7.40 -5.34 16.55
C GLY A 98 -7.50 -6.12 17.85
N ALA A 99 -8.48 -7.03 17.94
CA ALA A 99 -8.65 -7.89 19.11
C ALA A 99 -7.43 -8.81 19.33
N GLN A 100 -6.81 -9.27 18.25
CA GLN A 100 -5.55 -10.01 18.27
C GLN A 100 -4.41 -9.10 17.80
N LYS A 101 -3.32 -9.06 18.56
CA LYS A 101 -2.21 -8.12 18.38
C LYS A 101 -1.08 -8.70 17.52
N SER A 102 -0.48 -7.86 16.70
CA SER A 102 0.79 -8.17 16.02
C SER A 102 1.97 -7.84 16.95
N LEU A 103 3.03 -8.64 16.90
CA LEU A 103 4.17 -8.55 17.81
C LEU A 103 5.49 -8.46 17.02
N ARG A 104 6.53 -7.95 17.67
CA ARG A 104 7.91 -7.97 17.17
C ARG A 104 8.84 -8.53 18.23
N ILE A 105 9.64 -9.51 17.84
CA ILE A 105 10.78 -10.00 18.61
C ILE A 105 12.05 -9.36 18.03
N LYS A 106 12.90 -8.79 18.88
CA LYS A 106 14.19 -8.23 18.52
C LYS A 106 15.29 -8.93 19.32
N LEU A 107 16.18 -9.65 18.63
CA LEU A 107 17.29 -10.34 19.27
C LEU A 107 18.30 -9.35 19.89
N ASP A 108 18.80 -9.65 21.09
CA ASP A 108 19.74 -8.80 21.83
C ASP A 108 21.08 -8.67 21.10
N SER A 109 21.58 -9.76 20.53
CA SER A 109 22.85 -9.79 19.85
C SER A 109 22.70 -9.54 18.35
N LYS A 110 23.54 -8.65 17.80
CA LYS A 110 23.71 -8.48 16.34
C LYS A 110 24.55 -9.62 15.73
N LYS A 111 25.18 -10.48 16.54
CA LYS A 111 26.06 -11.57 16.09
C LYS A 111 25.32 -12.90 16.00
N ASP A 112 24.28 -13.07 16.80
CA ASP A 112 23.52 -14.32 16.92
C ASP A 112 22.15 -14.14 16.24
N LEU A 113 22.20 -13.92 14.92
CA LEU A 113 20.99 -13.77 14.10
C LEU A 113 20.23 -15.09 14.02
N TRP A 114 18.91 -15.04 14.07
CA TRP A 114 18.07 -16.17 13.73
C TRP A 114 17.62 -16.06 12.28
N ARG A 115 17.91 -17.07 11.47
CA ARG A 115 17.58 -17.09 10.04
C ARG A 115 18.09 -15.86 9.27
N GLY A 116 19.27 -15.35 9.69
CA GLY A 116 19.85 -14.13 9.12
C GLY A 116 19.11 -12.85 9.49
N GLU A 117 18.25 -12.86 10.50
CA GLU A 117 17.46 -11.69 10.93
C GLU A 117 17.67 -11.39 12.42
N ARG A 118 17.63 -10.11 12.76
CA ARG A 118 17.61 -9.62 14.13
C ARG A 118 16.19 -9.34 14.62
N HIS A 119 15.27 -9.05 13.70
CA HIS A 119 13.90 -8.63 13.99
C HIS A 119 12.92 -9.62 13.39
N PHE A 120 12.14 -10.29 14.22
CA PHE A 120 11.04 -11.16 13.80
C PHE A 120 9.73 -10.40 13.92
N GLN A 121 9.15 -10.03 12.80
CA GLN A 121 7.84 -9.39 12.72
C GLN A 121 6.77 -10.47 12.62
N LEU A 122 5.95 -10.58 13.64
CA LEU A 122 4.87 -11.55 13.74
C LEU A 122 3.53 -10.83 13.53
N ASN A 123 3.05 -10.86 12.29
CA ASN A 123 1.81 -10.20 11.91
C ASN A 123 0.62 -11.11 12.19
N LYS A 124 -0.36 -10.58 12.92
CA LYS A 124 -1.60 -11.30 13.21
C LYS A 124 -2.64 -11.11 12.09
N HIS A 125 -2.51 -10.05 11.29
CA HIS A 125 -3.46 -9.67 10.24
C HIS A 125 -4.92 -9.70 10.71
N PRO A 126 -5.28 -8.93 11.77
CA PRO A 126 -6.59 -9.04 12.40
C PRO A 126 -7.76 -8.67 11.48
N PHE A 127 -7.49 -7.97 10.37
CA PHE A 127 -8.47 -7.54 9.37
C PHE A 127 -8.53 -8.46 8.14
N ASP A 128 -7.54 -9.33 7.95
CA ASP A 128 -7.60 -10.40 6.95
C ASP A 128 -8.32 -11.63 7.52
N GLY A 129 -9.58 -11.80 7.18
CA GLY A 129 -10.37 -12.95 7.63
C GLY A 129 -9.82 -14.31 7.19
N SER A 130 -8.93 -14.35 6.20
CA SER A 130 -8.31 -15.60 5.73
C SER A 130 -6.94 -15.89 6.36
N ARG A 131 -6.25 -14.88 6.86
CA ARG A 131 -4.87 -14.92 7.37
C ARG A 131 -3.80 -15.33 6.34
N ILE A 132 -4.17 -15.48 5.07
CA ILE A 132 -3.24 -15.95 4.02
C ILE A 132 -2.86 -14.89 3.00
N ARG A 133 -3.58 -13.76 2.91
CA ARG A 133 -3.45 -12.80 1.81
C ARG A 133 -2.04 -12.25 1.68
N ASN A 134 -1.49 -11.73 2.78
CA ASN A 134 -0.14 -11.16 2.77
C ASN A 134 0.90 -12.22 2.35
N LYS A 135 0.85 -13.41 2.97
CA LYS A 135 1.75 -14.50 2.62
C LYS A 135 1.58 -14.95 1.16
N LEU A 136 0.34 -15.11 0.70
CA LEU A 136 0.07 -15.53 -0.68
C LEU A 136 0.59 -14.50 -1.68
N ALA A 137 0.39 -13.20 -1.42
CA ALA A 137 0.87 -12.13 -2.27
C ALA A 137 2.41 -12.08 -2.33
N THR A 138 3.09 -12.17 -1.19
CA THR A 138 4.56 -12.18 -1.15
C THR A 138 5.14 -13.40 -1.86
N ASP A 139 4.54 -14.59 -1.69
CA ASP A 139 5.00 -15.80 -2.38
C ASP A 139 4.69 -15.80 -3.88
N VAL A 140 3.66 -15.07 -4.33
CA VAL A 140 3.41 -14.80 -5.75
C VAL A 140 4.52 -13.91 -6.31
N MET A 141 4.91 -12.85 -5.60
CA MET A 141 5.99 -11.95 -6.05
C MET A 141 7.34 -12.62 -6.04
N ALA A 142 7.62 -13.49 -5.08
CA ALA A 142 8.88 -14.24 -4.97
C ALA A 142 9.22 -15.12 -6.19
N VAL A 143 8.28 -15.33 -7.11
CA VAL A 143 8.53 -16.05 -8.37
C VAL A 143 8.59 -15.12 -9.59
N ILE A 144 8.52 -13.80 -9.39
CA ILE A 144 8.64 -12.78 -10.44
C ILE A 144 10.07 -12.22 -10.43
N PRO A 145 10.92 -12.51 -11.42
CA PRO A 145 12.35 -12.19 -11.33
C PRO A 145 12.68 -10.70 -11.15
N SER A 146 11.89 -9.81 -11.76
CA SER A 146 12.10 -8.35 -11.71
C SER A 146 11.36 -7.66 -10.55
N LEU A 147 10.73 -8.41 -9.65
CA LEU A 147 10.03 -7.88 -8.48
C LEU A 147 10.43 -8.66 -7.22
N PRO A 148 11.59 -8.35 -6.60
CA PRO A 148 12.02 -8.97 -5.37
C PRO A 148 10.97 -8.86 -4.27
N SER A 149 10.86 -9.92 -3.44
CA SER A 149 9.80 -10.03 -2.45
C SER A 149 10.34 -10.21 -1.04
N LEU A 150 9.47 -10.53 -0.10
CA LEU A 150 9.77 -10.77 1.30
C LEU A 150 9.72 -12.26 1.61
N ARG A 151 10.61 -12.73 2.48
CA ARG A 151 10.46 -14.05 3.07
C ARG A 151 9.31 -14.02 4.08
N THR A 152 8.41 -14.97 3.97
CA THR A 152 7.27 -15.10 4.87
C THR A 152 7.07 -16.55 5.29
N GLN A 153 6.63 -16.77 6.54
CA GLN A 153 6.31 -18.09 7.05
C GLN A 153 5.18 -18.02 8.09
N PHE A 154 4.30 -19.00 8.09
CA PHE A 154 3.33 -19.16 9.17
C PHE A 154 4.03 -19.58 10.46
N VAL A 155 3.59 -18.99 11.58
CA VAL A 155 4.13 -19.20 12.92
C VAL A 155 2.99 -19.46 13.88
N ASN A 156 3.12 -20.51 14.69
CA ASN A 156 2.32 -20.70 15.90
C ASN A 156 3.13 -20.20 17.10
N LEU A 157 2.68 -19.13 17.74
CA LEU A 157 3.37 -18.49 18.84
C LEU A 157 2.82 -18.98 20.17
N TRP A 158 3.72 -19.40 21.06
CA TRP A 158 3.43 -19.76 22.44
C TRP A 158 4.18 -18.82 23.39
N ILE A 159 3.50 -18.30 24.42
CA ILE A 159 4.10 -17.41 25.40
C ILE A 159 3.86 -17.96 26.81
N ASP A 160 4.93 -18.04 27.58
CA ASP A 160 4.92 -18.36 29.00
C ASP A 160 5.27 -17.08 29.80
N ASP A 161 4.33 -16.56 30.54
CA ASP A 161 4.48 -15.38 31.40
C ASP A 161 4.73 -15.73 32.88
N GLY A 162 5.10 -16.99 33.14
CA GLY A 162 5.39 -17.53 34.47
C GLY A 162 4.29 -18.43 35.01
N GLU A 163 3.14 -18.53 34.36
CA GLU A 163 2.04 -19.43 34.72
C GLU A 163 1.96 -20.68 33.83
N GLY A 164 2.89 -20.81 32.88
CA GLY A 164 2.97 -21.87 31.89
C GLY A 164 2.63 -21.41 30.48
N PRO A 165 3.05 -22.18 29.45
CA PRO A 165 2.93 -21.78 28.07
C PRO A 165 1.45 -21.72 27.60
N VAL A 166 1.07 -20.59 27.03
CA VAL A 166 -0.24 -20.32 26.45
C VAL A 166 -0.09 -20.18 24.93
N ASP A 167 -1.02 -20.79 24.17
CA ASP A 167 -1.08 -20.67 22.72
C ASP A 167 -1.66 -19.32 22.31
N TYR A 168 -0.91 -18.51 21.55
CA TYR A 168 -1.33 -17.24 20.98
C TYR A 168 -1.82 -17.39 19.54
N GLY A 169 -1.84 -18.62 19.00
CA GLY A 169 -2.40 -18.97 17.71
C GLY A 169 -1.48 -18.66 16.53
N LEU A 170 -2.12 -18.48 15.36
CA LEU A 170 -1.48 -18.29 14.09
C LEU A 170 -1.00 -16.85 13.89
N PHE A 171 0.24 -16.70 13.43
CA PHE A 171 0.84 -15.47 12.93
C PHE A 171 1.46 -15.73 11.56
N THR A 172 1.74 -14.65 10.84
CA THR A 172 2.65 -14.68 9.70
C THR A 172 3.92 -13.92 10.08
N HIS A 173 5.06 -14.61 10.11
CA HIS A 173 6.34 -13.94 10.12
C HIS A 173 6.56 -13.28 8.77
N VAL A 174 6.95 -12.01 8.77
CA VAL A 174 7.26 -11.21 7.59
C VAL A 174 8.66 -10.62 7.74
N GLU A 175 9.53 -10.88 6.78
CA GLU A 175 10.89 -10.35 6.75
C GLU A 175 10.88 -8.82 6.83
N ARG A 176 11.77 -8.25 7.64
CA ARG A 176 11.97 -6.80 7.68
C ARG A 176 12.90 -6.37 6.57
N VAL A 177 12.50 -5.39 5.78
CA VAL A 177 13.35 -4.78 4.76
C VAL A 177 14.24 -3.74 5.41
N ASN A 178 15.52 -4.06 5.58
CA ASN A 178 16.58 -3.25 6.17
C ASN A 178 17.94 -3.76 5.69
N GLY A 179 19.07 -3.32 6.26
CA GLY A 179 20.39 -3.79 5.88
C GLY A 179 20.55 -5.32 5.88
N TYR A 180 19.93 -6.05 6.81
CA TYR A 180 19.96 -7.53 6.80
C TYR A 180 19.20 -8.14 5.62
N TYR A 181 18.17 -7.48 5.12
CA TYR A 181 17.46 -7.89 3.92
C TYR A 181 18.37 -7.80 2.70
N LEU A 182 19.12 -6.70 2.57
CA LEU A 182 20.08 -6.48 1.49
C LEU A 182 21.23 -7.48 1.56
N GLU A 183 21.83 -7.67 2.74
CA GLU A 183 22.92 -8.60 3.00
C GLU A 183 22.57 -10.05 2.59
N LYS A 184 21.34 -10.52 2.92
CA LYS A 184 20.85 -11.84 2.50
C LYS A 184 20.70 -12.00 1.00
N ARG A 185 20.47 -10.92 0.28
CA ARG A 185 20.35 -10.89 -1.18
C ARG A 185 21.67 -10.64 -1.89
N GLU A 186 22.75 -10.46 -1.12
CA GLU A 186 24.07 -10.12 -1.64
C GLU A 186 24.05 -8.78 -2.42
N TRP A 187 23.13 -7.89 -2.02
CA TRP A 187 23.00 -6.54 -2.53
C TRP A 187 23.86 -5.58 -1.71
N ASP A 188 23.95 -4.33 -2.18
CA ASP A 188 24.62 -3.26 -1.48
C ASP A 188 23.92 -2.96 -0.13
N ASP A 189 24.53 -3.36 0.97
CA ASP A 189 23.98 -3.26 2.33
C ASP A 189 24.02 -1.84 2.92
N ASP A 190 24.80 -0.93 2.30
CA ASP A 190 24.80 0.51 2.60
C ASP A 190 23.72 1.27 1.79
N GLY A 191 22.99 0.59 0.89
CA GLY A 191 21.94 1.19 0.06
C GLY A 191 20.77 1.75 0.86
N ASN A 192 20.13 2.79 0.33
CA ASN A 192 18.99 3.42 0.98
C ASN A 192 17.72 2.59 0.85
N ILE A 193 16.95 2.50 1.93
CA ILE A 193 15.65 1.85 1.97
C ILE A 193 14.63 2.81 2.59
N TYR A 194 13.56 3.07 1.86
CA TYR A 194 12.48 3.95 2.27
C TYR A 194 11.16 3.18 2.28
N LYS A 195 10.49 3.12 3.42
CA LYS A 195 9.13 2.57 3.50
C LYS A 195 8.11 3.70 3.38
N ALA A 196 7.19 3.60 2.45
CA ALA A 196 6.14 4.60 2.27
C ALA A 196 5.14 4.56 3.43
N GLU A 197 4.96 5.72 4.10
CA GLU A 197 3.97 5.95 5.15
C GLU A 197 2.74 6.72 4.62
N ASP A 198 2.93 7.83 3.90
CA ASP A 198 1.95 8.53 3.07
C ASP A 198 2.69 9.28 1.96
N PHE A 199 3.13 8.59 0.94
CA PHE A 199 4.02 9.11 -0.11
C PHE A 199 3.33 9.14 -1.47
N ARG A 200 3.15 10.33 -2.03
CA ARG A 200 2.42 10.62 -3.27
C ARG A 200 3.32 11.05 -4.41
N PHE A 201 4.62 11.20 -4.16
CA PHE A 201 5.60 11.74 -5.09
C PHE A 201 5.31 13.19 -5.52
N ASP A 202 4.60 13.98 -4.70
CA ASP A 202 4.21 15.34 -5.03
C ASP A 202 5.16 16.40 -4.43
N GLU A 203 4.85 17.70 -4.68
CA GLU A 203 5.60 18.82 -4.13
C GLU A 203 5.54 18.89 -2.60
N GLY A 204 4.49 18.34 -1.99
CA GLY A 204 4.36 18.22 -0.54
C GLY A 204 5.42 17.28 0.01
N ASP A 205 5.52 16.06 -0.55
CA ASP A 205 6.55 15.10 -0.20
C ASP A 205 7.96 15.67 -0.43
N LEU A 206 8.19 16.36 -1.56
CA LEU A 206 9.48 17.03 -1.81
C LEU A 206 9.83 18.01 -0.70
N SER A 207 8.86 18.76 -0.17
CA SER A 207 9.08 19.70 0.92
C SER A 207 9.38 19.02 2.25
N ASP A 208 8.93 17.78 2.43
CA ASP A 208 9.11 16.99 3.65
C ASP A 208 10.48 16.32 3.70
N ILE A 209 11.02 15.90 2.53
CA ILE A 209 12.25 15.11 2.43
C ILE A 209 13.50 15.94 2.09
N LEU A 210 13.50 17.23 2.37
CA LEU A 210 14.67 18.07 2.09
C LEU A 210 15.90 17.62 2.89
N VAL A 211 17.06 17.63 2.22
CA VAL A 211 18.34 17.21 2.80
C VAL A 211 19.39 18.32 2.74
N ASP A 212 20.41 18.20 3.56
CA ASP A 212 21.59 19.09 3.58
C ASP A 212 22.65 18.69 2.54
N GLU A 213 23.83 19.34 2.58
CA GLU A 213 24.95 19.10 1.66
C GLU A 213 25.56 17.69 1.82
N ASP A 214 25.42 17.07 2.99
CA ASP A 214 25.91 15.73 3.29
C ASP A 214 24.88 14.63 2.95
N GLY A 215 23.63 15.01 2.66
CA GLY A 215 22.54 14.11 2.29
C GLY A 215 21.64 13.72 3.46
N GLU A 216 21.87 14.28 4.67
CA GLU A 216 21.07 14.02 5.85
C GLU A 216 19.76 14.83 5.85
N PRO A 217 18.64 14.31 6.40
CA PRO A 217 17.38 15.04 6.49
C PRO A 217 17.53 16.37 7.25
N LEU A 218 16.98 17.46 6.71
CA LEU A 218 16.89 18.74 7.43
C LEU A 218 15.91 18.67 8.62
N ASP A 219 14.92 17.81 8.56
CA ASP A 219 13.91 17.55 9.58
C ASP A 219 13.51 16.07 9.51
N GLU A 220 14.11 15.23 10.35
CA GLU A 220 13.91 13.78 10.36
C GLU A 220 12.46 13.40 10.70
N ASP A 221 11.84 14.05 11.67
CA ASP A 221 10.45 13.80 12.06
C ASP A 221 9.50 14.06 10.89
N ARG A 222 9.75 15.13 10.15
CA ARG A 222 8.97 15.49 8.97
C ARG A 222 9.19 14.53 7.80
N PHE A 223 10.44 14.17 7.54
CA PHE A 223 10.80 13.18 6.53
C PHE A 223 10.05 11.86 6.78
N GLU A 224 10.04 11.39 8.03
CA GLU A 224 9.41 10.14 8.41
C GLU A 224 7.86 10.17 8.37
N THR A 225 7.22 11.31 8.20
CA THR A 225 5.78 11.38 7.94
C THR A 225 5.43 10.88 6.53
N SER A 226 6.29 11.08 5.55
CA SER A 226 6.12 10.62 4.17
C SER A 226 6.80 9.27 3.93
N LEU A 227 8.05 9.10 4.39
CA LEU A 227 8.88 7.91 4.20
C LEU A 227 9.65 7.56 5.48
N SER A 228 9.46 6.36 6.04
CA SER A 228 10.37 5.85 7.07
C SER A 228 11.70 5.45 6.47
N ILE A 229 12.82 5.92 7.05
CA ILE A 229 14.17 5.50 6.69
C ILE A 229 14.47 4.17 7.37
N GLU A 230 14.55 3.09 6.60
CA GLU A 230 14.84 1.74 7.12
C GLU A 230 16.34 1.37 6.99
N ASN A 231 17.08 2.05 6.11
CA ASN A 231 18.53 1.91 5.91
C ASN A 231 19.09 3.07 5.08
N GLY A 232 20.40 3.34 5.20
CA GLY A 232 21.13 4.37 4.44
C GLY A 232 21.14 5.73 5.12
N ASP A 233 21.99 6.63 4.63
CA ASP A 233 22.27 7.94 5.21
C ASP A 233 22.46 9.08 4.18
N ASP A 234 22.45 8.78 2.88
CA ASP A 234 22.55 9.79 1.81
C ASP A 234 21.28 9.82 0.96
N HIS A 235 20.39 10.78 1.22
CA HIS A 235 19.09 10.85 0.60
C HIS A 235 19.01 11.85 -0.58
N ARG A 236 20.15 12.32 -1.10
CA ARG A 236 20.22 13.28 -2.22
C ARG A 236 19.60 12.76 -3.51
N ALA A 237 19.75 11.45 -3.82
CA ALA A 237 19.14 10.85 -4.99
C ALA A 237 17.60 10.91 -4.93
N LEU A 238 17.01 10.68 -3.76
CA LEU A 238 15.57 10.77 -3.55
C LEU A 238 15.06 12.20 -3.75
N GLN A 239 15.74 13.20 -3.17
CA GLN A 239 15.39 14.62 -3.37
C GLN A 239 15.48 15.01 -4.85
N SER A 240 16.56 14.61 -5.55
CA SER A 240 16.74 14.91 -6.98
C SER A 240 15.64 14.27 -7.83
N MET A 241 15.29 13.02 -7.56
CA MET A 241 14.20 12.32 -8.25
C MET A 241 12.87 13.05 -8.10
N LEU A 242 12.51 13.49 -6.88
CA LEU A 242 11.28 14.24 -6.67
C LEU A 242 11.30 15.64 -7.30
N GLN A 243 12.45 16.32 -7.30
CA GLN A 243 12.61 17.60 -7.98
C GLN A 243 12.35 17.46 -9.47
N ASP A 244 12.99 16.49 -10.13
CA ASP A 244 12.86 16.26 -11.56
C ASP A 244 11.46 15.76 -11.93
N LEU A 245 10.84 14.93 -11.10
CA LEU A 245 9.47 14.44 -11.32
C LEU A 245 8.43 15.57 -11.27
N ASN A 246 8.63 16.56 -10.41
CA ASN A 246 7.73 17.70 -10.23
C ASN A 246 8.11 18.92 -11.09
N ASP A 247 9.20 18.87 -11.87
CA ASP A 247 9.54 19.92 -12.82
C ASP A 247 8.80 19.71 -14.17
N PRO A 248 7.85 20.58 -14.52
CA PRO A 248 7.09 20.43 -15.77
C PRO A 248 7.96 20.58 -17.04
N ALA A 249 9.23 21.02 -16.95
CA ALA A 249 10.17 21.08 -18.06
C ALA A 249 10.84 19.72 -18.35
N ILE A 250 10.77 18.76 -17.42
CA ILE A 250 11.36 17.43 -17.56
C ILE A 250 10.26 16.42 -17.92
N SER A 251 10.47 15.64 -18.99
CA SER A 251 9.50 14.62 -19.36
C SER A 251 9.53 13.43 -18.38
N PHE A 252 8.38 12.83 -18.13
CA PHE A 252 8.33 11.63 -17.26
C PHE A 252 9.17 10.46 -17.82
N ASP A 253 9.26 10.30 -19.14
CA ASP A 253 10.17 9.31 -19.74
C ASP A 253 11.62 9.52 -19.31
N THR A 254 12.06 10.79 -19.21
CA THR A 254 13.41 11.12 -18.72
C THR A 254 13.57 10.73 -17.25
N VAL A 255 12.60 11.07 -16.40
CA VAL A 255 12.59 10.70 -14.97
C VAL A 255 12.60 9.17 -14.82
N LEU A 256 11.76 8.48 -15.57
CA LEU A 256 11.67 7.02 -15.51
C LEU A 256 12.96 6.35 -15.94
N ASP A 257 13.60 6.82 -17.02
CA ASP A 257 14.87 6.27 -17.51
C ASP A 257 16.06 6.57 -16.58
N GLN A 258 16.05 7.74 -15.93
CA GLN A 258 17.14 8.14 -15.03
C GLN A 258 17.01 7.44 -13.67
N TYR A 259 15.83 7.49 -13.07
CA TYR A 259 15.63 7.15 -11.66
C TYR A 259 14.98 5.79 -11.40
N PHE A 260 14.46 5.07 -12.40
CA PHE A 260 13.77 3.81 -12.16
C PHE A 260 14.22 2.70 -13.12
N ASP A 261 14.09 1.46 -12.70
CA ASP A 261 14.11 0.31 -13.61
C ASP A 261 12.71 0.07 -14.17
N ARG A 262 12.56 0.22 -15.50
CA ARG A 262 11.26 0.09 -16.19
C ARG A 262 10.63 -1.29 -16.00
N ASN A 263 11.43 -2.36 -15.95
CA ASN A 263 10.91 -3.71 -15.80
C ASN A 263 10.40 -3.96 -14.39
N ASN A 264 11.10 -3.44 -13.36
CA ASN A 264 10.65 -3.49 -11.98
C ASN A 264 9.34 -2.72 -11.79
N VAL A 265 9.25 -1.47 -12.30
CA VAL A 265 8.01 -0.66 -12.25
C VAL A 265 6.85 -1.38 -12.92
N LEU A 266 7.06 -1.92 -14.13
CA LEU A 266 6.01 -2.61 -14.87
C LEU A 266 5.56 -3.89 -14.15
N SER A 267 6.52 -4.66 -13.59
CA SER A 267 6.23 -5.86 -12.80
C SER A 267 5.43 -5.53 -11.54
N TRP A 268 5.80 -4.45 -10.84
CA TRP A 268 5.09 -3.99 -9.65
C TRP A 268 3.65 -3.57 -9.99
N VAL A 269 3.45 -2.77 -11.04
CA VAL A 269 2.11 -2.34 -11.49
C VAL A 269 1.26 -3.53 -11.95
N ALA A 270 1.79 -4.39 -12.82
CA ALA A 270 1.06 -5.56 -13.35
C ALA A 270 0.67 -6.53 -12.22
N THR A 271 1.57 -6.75 -11.26
CA THR A 271 1.30 -7.61 -10.11
C THR A 271 0.24 -7.00 -9.19
N ASN A 272 0.30 -5.69 -8.87
CA ASN A 272 -0.72 -5.02 -8.08
C ASN A 272 -2.11 -5.11 -8.71
N ILE A 273 -2.20 -5.03 -10.04
CA ILE A 273 -3.46 -5.26 -10.76
C ILE A 273 -3.92 -6.71 -10.58
N LEU A 274 -3.04 -7.70 -10.79
CA LEU A 274 -3.36 -9.12 -10.70
C LEU A 274 -3.80 -9.56 -9.30
N VAL A 275 -3.12 -9.05 -8.26
CA VAL A 275 -3.45 -9.41 -6.87
C VAL A 275 -4.47 -8.47 -6.23
N HIS A 276 -5.00 -7.49 -6.97
CA HIS A 276 -5.94 -6.47 -6.46
C HIS A 276 -5.37 -5.71 -5.26
N GLN A 277 -4.16 -5.17 -5.38
CA GLN A 277 -3.59 -4.32 -4.34
C GLN A 277 -3.91 -2.85 -4.62
N ALA A 278 -5.03 -2.38 -4.11
CA ALA A 278 -5.48 -1.00 -4.27
C ALA A 278 -4.83 -0.03 -3.28
N ASP A 279 -4.24 -0.57 -2.22
CA ASP A 279 -3.69 0.22 -1.12
C ASP A 279 -2.20 0.60 -1.32
N ALA A 280 -1.52 0.04 -2.33
CA ALA A 280 -0.13 0.36 -2.67
C ALA A 280 0.02 1.64 -3.51
N VAL A 281 -0.84 2.65 -3.32
CA VAL A 281 -0.82 3.91 -4.09
C VAL A 281 0.01 4.99 -3.39
N ARG A 282 -0.02 5.03 -2.06
CA ARG A 282 0.67 6.03 -1.23
C ARG A 282 1.45 5.41 -0.08
N HIS A 283 1.13 4.21 0.31
CA HIS A 283 1.77 3.39 1.33
C HIS A 283 1.84 1.95 0.83
N ASN A 284 2.32 1.03 1.65
CA ASN A 284 2.41 -0.39 1.31
C ASN A 284 3.35 -0.70 0.12
N PHE A 285 4.39 0.09 -0.03
CA PHE A 285 5.56 -0.22 -0.85
C PHE A 285 6.84 0.30 -0.19
N ILE A 286 7.95 -0.22 -0.65
CA ILE A 286 9.29 0.22 -0.25
C ILE A 286 10.04 0.62 -1.51
N LEU A 287 10.87 1.66 -1.41
CA LEU A 287 11.83 2.05 -2.43
C LEU A 287 13.24 1.65 -1.96
N TYR A 288 13.95 0.92 -2.78
CA TYR A 288 15.37 0.60 -2.60
C TYR A 288 16.20 1.42 -3.59
N ASN A 289 17.28 2.03 -3.13
CA ASN A 289 18.23 2.79 -3.94
C ASN A 289 19.66 2.34 -3.56
N PRO A 290 20.36 1.56 -4.43
CA PRO A 290 21.74 1.18 -4.20
C PRO A 290 22.68 2.38 -4.14
N THR A 291 23.76 2.30 -3.33
CA THR A 291 24.75 3.37 -3.19
C THR A 291 25.41 3.70 -4.52
N GLY A 292 25.60 4.98 -4.80
CA GLY A 292 26.30 5.44 -5.99
C GLY A 292 25.53 5.31 -7.30
N THR A 293 24.22 4.98 -7.22
CA THR A 293 23.29 5.03 -8.35
C THR A 293 22.13 5.97 -8.05
N GLU A 294 21.46 6.46 -9.10
CA GLU A 294 20.22 7.23 -8.96
C GLU A 294 18.96 6.35 -9.09
N LYS A 295 19.14 5.01 -9.27
CA LYS A 295 18.05 4.08 -9.54
C LYS A 295 17.27 3.72 -8.28
N PHE A 296 15.95 3.70 -8.40
CA PHE A 296 15.00 3.22 -7.40
C PHE A 296 14.28 1.98 -7.90
N TYR A 297 14.07 1.04 -6.97
CA TYR A 297 13.34 -0.20 -7.20
C TYR A 297 12.18 -0.31 -6.23
N PHE A 298 10.98 -0.64 -6.74
CA PHE A 298 9.83 -0.95 -5.90
C PHE A 298 9.96 -2.35 -5.31
N LEU A 299 9.75 -2.45 -3.99
CA LEU A 299 9.61 -3.69 -3.25
C LEU A 299 8.24 -3.72 -2.57
N PRO A 300 7.60 -4.90 -2.40
CA PRO A 300 6.28 -5.01 -1.80
C PRO A 300 6.33 -4.78 -0.29
N TRP A 301 5.24 -4.25 0.26
CA TRP A 301 5.01 -4.15 1.70
C TRP A 301 3.52 -4.22 2.01
N ASP A 302 3.14 -4.99 3.05
CA ASP A 302 1.80 -5.06 3.66
C ASP A 302 0.63 -5.35 2.69
N TYR A 303 0.60 -6.57 2.16
CA TYR A 303 -0.41 -7.03 1.19
C TYR A 303 -1.57 -7.80 1.84
N ASP A 304 -1.95 -7.46 3.07
CA ASP A 304 -3.03 -8.15 3.78
C ASP A 304 -4.43 -7.81 3.26
N GLU A 305 -4.59 -6.75 2.48
CA GLU A 305 -5.80 -6.42 1.72
C GLU A 305 -5.81 -6.98 0.28
N ALA A 306 -4.72 -7.58 -0.18
CA ALA A 306 -4.61 -8.17 -1.52
C ALA A 306 -5.54 -9.38 -1.75
N MET A 307 -5.47 -9.98 -2.95
CA MET A 307 -6.23 -11.16 -3.38
C MET A 307 -7.75 -10.95 -3.44
N GLY A 308 -8.20 -9.70 -3.56
CA GLY A 308 -9.56 -9.34 -3.95
C GLY A 308 -9.77 -9.44 -5.47
N VAL A 309 -10.94 -8.99 -5.92
CA VAL A 309 -11.29 -8.91 -7.34
C VAL A 309 -11.81 -7.50 -7.64
N TRP A 310 -11.31 -6.91 -8.73
CA TRP A 310 -11.81 -5.63 -9.22
C TRP A 310 -13.29 -5.76 -9.62
N LYS A 311 -14.13 -4.99 -8.96
CA LYS A 311 -15.57 -4.96 -9.23
C LYS A 311 -15.91 -3.65 -9.90
N GLU A 312 -16.59 -3.71 -11.04
CA GLU A 312 -17.11 -2.52 -11.68
C GLU A 312 -18.02 -1.75 -10.70
N PRO A 313 -17.72 -0.46 -10.45
CA PRO A 313 -18.51 0.33 -9.52
C PRO A 313 -19.93 0.57 -10.05
N PRO A 314 -20.93 0.77 -9.16
CA PRO A 314 -22.28 1.12 -9.56
C PRO A 314 -22.33 2.38 -10.41
N SER A 315 -23.39 2.54 -11.23
CA SER A 315 -23.56 3.69 -12.10
C SER A 315 -24.35 4.84 -11.45
N ASP A 316 -24.85 4.67 -10.22
CA ASP A 316 -25.51 5.76 -9.48
C ASP A 316 -24.49 6.79 -8.95
N LEU A 317 -24.99 7.94 -8.51
CA LEU A 317 -24.18 9.07 -8.04
C LEU A 317 -24.16 9.18 -6.50
N SER A 318 -24.45 8.11 -5.77
CA SER A 318 -24.28 8.08 -4.32
C SER A 318 -22.80 8.25 -3.94
N ASN A 319 -22.55 8.81 -2.77
CA ASN A 319 -21.17 9.04 -2.33
C ASN A 319 -20.34 7.75 -2.25
N ASP A 320 -20.97 6.61 -1.90
CA ASP A 320 -20.30 5.30 -1.88
C ASP A 320 -19.95 4.81 -3.30
N SER A 321 -20.85 4.99 -4.27
CA SER A 321 -20.57 4.67 -5.68
C SER A 321 -19.48 5.57 -6.25
N LEU A 322 -19.46 6.87 -5.92
CA LEU A 322 -18.41 7.79 -6.34
C LEU A 322 -17.06 7.45 -5.69
N ARG A 323 -17.06 7.02 -4.42
CA ARG A 323 -15.86 6.47 -3.78
C ARG A 323 -15.30 5.28 -4.57
N GLN A 324 -16.13 4.28 -4.83
CA GLN A 324 -15.73 3.09 -5.58
C GLN A 324 -15.20 3.44 -6.98
N ARG A 325 -15.81 4.41 -7.67
CA ARG A 325 -15.33 4.88 -8.97
C ARG A 325 -13.99 5.57 -8.91
N SER A 326 -13.79 6.46 -7.95
CA SER A 326 -12.51 7.16 -7.78
C SER A 326 -11.35 6.21 -7.42
N GLU A 327 -11.66 5.02 -6.93
CA GLU A 327 -10.72 3.97 -6.52
C GLU A 327 -10.66 2.79 -7.50
N TYR A 328 -11.34 2.87 -8.64
CA TYR A 328 -11.42 1.78 -9.60
C TYR A 328 -10.48 1.95 -10.79
N GLY A 329 -9.81 0.86 -11.16
CA GLY A 329 -8.93 0.84 -12.33
C GLY A 329 -7.81 1.87 -12.23
N TYR A 330 -7.56 2.54 -13.33
CA TYR A 330 -6.55 3.61 -13.39
C TYR A 330 -6.92 4.87 -12.59
N GLY A 331 -8.16 5.00 -12.13
CA GLY A 331 -8.61 6.13 -11.30
C GLY A 331 -7.83 6.28 -9.99
N LEU A 332 -7.31 5.17 -9.44
CA LEU A 332 -6.43 5.20 -8.27
C LEU A 332 -5.19 6.10 -8.47
N ALA A 333 -4.69 6.21 -9.70
CA ALA A 333 -3.51 7.00 -10.03
C ALA A 333 -3.66 8.50 -9.71
N ALA A 334 -4.87 9.05 -9.70
CA ALA A 334 -5.12 10.45 -9.36
C ALA A 334 -4.65 10.86 -7.94
N ARG A 335 -4.11 9.92 -7.17
CA ARG A 335 -3.58 10.13 -5.81
C ARG A 335 -2.07 10.03 -5.72
N ASN A 336 -1.38 9.82 -6.82
CA ASN A 336 0.06 9.57 -6.86
C ASN A 336 0.63 10.12 -8.16
N VAL A 337 1.48 11.13 -8.07
CA VAL A 337 2.05 11.84 -9.23
C VAL A 337 2.84 10.90 -10.14
N PHE A 338 3.62 9.99 -9.56
CA PHE A 338 4.38 9.00 -10.33
C PHE A 338 3.46 8.05 -11.11
N LEU A 339 2.44 7.48 -10.47
CA LEU A 339 1.50 6.57 -11.15
C LEU A 339 0.65 7.29 -12.19
N GLU A 340 0.22 8.51 -11.93
CA GLU A 340 -0.53 9.30 -12.91
C GLU A 340 0.34 9.56 -14.15
N ALA A 341 1.60 9.96 -13.97
CA ALA A 341 2.54 10.17 -15.07
C ALA A 341 2.85 8.87 -15.82
N PHE A 342 3.01 7.75 -15.10
CA PHE A 342 3.22 6.43 -15.68
C PHE A 342 2.07 6.00 -16.58
N TYR A 343 0.81 6.15 -16.13
CA TYR A 343 -0.35 5.78 -16.93
C TYR A 343 -0.63 6.75 -18.09
N ARG A 344 0.01 7.92 -18.12
CA ARG A 344 -0.03 8.85 -19.26
C ARG A 344 1.02 8.55 -20.35
N LEU A 345 1.89 7.58 -20.15
CA LEU A 345 2.84 7.16 -21.18
C LEU A 345 2.09 6.60 -22.40
N PRO A 346 2.49 6.98 -23.62
CA PRO A 346 1.87 6.46 -24.83
C PRO A 346 2.01 4.93 -24.95
N GLY A 347 0.88 4.23 -25.12
CA GLY A 347 0.86 2.77 -25.27
C GLY A 347 0.98 1.97 -23.97
N ILE A 348 1.04 2.62 -22.82
CA ILE A 348 1.27 1.96 -21.52
C ILE A 348 0.21 0.90 -21.19
N HIS A 349 -1.03 1.08 -21.62
CA HIS A 349 -2.08 0.07 -21.42
C HIS A 349 -1.71 -1.26 -22.07
N ASP A 350 -1.22 -1.23 -23.31
CA ASP A 350 -0.84 -2.43 -24.05
C ASP A 350 0.38 -3.11 -23.38
N GLU A 351 1.37 -2.34 -22.93
CA GLU A 351 2.51 -2.85 -22.16
C GLU A 351 2.09 -3.55 -20.86
N ILE A 352 1.13 -2.95 -20.12
CA ILE A 352 0.58 -3.55 -18.90
C ILE A 352 -0.19 -4.84 -19.24
N VAL A 353 -0.98 -4.86 -20.31
CA VAL A 353 -1.71 -6.05 -20.76
C VAL A 353 -0.74 -7.17 -21.13
N GLU A 354 0.32 -6.87 -21.90
CA GLU A 354 1.35 -7.84 -22.26
C GLU A 354 2.09 -8.38 -21.02
N ALA A 355 2.40 -7.52 -20.05
CA ALA A 355 3.00 -7.94 -18.79
C ALA A 355 2.08 -8.86 -17.98
N VAL A 356 0.80 -8.51 -17.86
CA VAL A 356 -0.21 -9.32 -17.18
C VAL A 356 -0.38 -10.68 -17.86
N ASP A 357 -0.40 -10.71 -19.20
CA ASP A 357 -0.48 -11.98 -19.96
C ASP A 357 0.74 -12.85 -19.73
N TYR A 358 1.95 -12.27 -19.81
CA TYR A 358 3.17 -12.99 -19.53
C TYR A 358 3.16 -13.61 -18.13
N LEU A 359 2.79 -12.81 -17.10
CA LEU A 359 2.72 -13.30 -15.72
C LEU A 359 1.68 -14.42 -15.57
N ARG A 360 0.51 -14.29 -16.18
CA ARG A 360 -0.56 -15.30 -16.12
C ARG A 360 -0.19 -16.60 -16.84
N GLU A 361 0.52 -16.52 -17.94
CA GLU A 361 0.90 -17.68 -18.74
C GLU A 361 2.11 -18.43 -18.18
N ASN A 362 3.07 -17.69 -17.59
CA ASN A 362 4.39 -18.25 -17.27
C ASN A 362 4.71 -18.33 -15.78
N VAL A 363 4.04 -17.52 -14.92
CA VAL A 363 4.42 -17.35 -13.51
C VAL A 363 3.23 -17.59 -12.58
N ILE A 364 2.20 -16.76 -12.65
CA ILE A 364 1.02 -16.80 -11.78
C ILE A 364 -0.10 -17.61 -12.46
N THR A 365 0.19 -18.85 -12.85
CA THR A 365 -0.77 -19.70 -13.56
C THR A 365 -1.91 -20.16 -12.64
N ASP A 366 -3.04 -20.61 -13.21
CA ASP A 366 -4.14 -21.17 -12.42
C ASP A 366 -3.71 -22.38 -11.59
N GLN A 367 -2.81 -23.20 -12.14
CA GLN A 367 -2.24 -24.34 -11.42
C GLN A 367 -1.41 -23.87 -10.22
N PHE A 368 -0.48 -22.93 -10.43
CA PHE A 368 0.34 -22.36 -9.36
C PHE A 368 -0.53 -21.79 -8.23
N MET A 369 -1.54 -20.99 -8.58
CA MET A 369 -2.44 -20.38 -7.60
C MET A 369 -3.23 -21.44 -6.83
N THR A 370 -3.77 -22.45 -7.52
CA THR A 370 -4.54 -23.54 -6.88
C THR A 370 -3.66 -24.31 -5.89
N GLU A 371 -2.46 -24.72 -6.30
CA GLU A 371 -1.53 -25.49 -5.46
C GLU A 371 -1.13 -24.70 -4.20
N LYS A 372 -0.83 -23.39 -4.35
CA LYS A 372 -0.45 -22.52 -3.23
C LYS A 372 -1.62 -22.32 -2.27
N VAL A 373 -2.79 -21.96 -2.78
CA VAL A 373 -3.97 -21.70 -1.95
C VAL A 373 -4.42 -22.95 -1.21
N ASP A 374 -4.48 -24.11 -1.87
CA ASP A 374 -4.86 -25.37 -1.23
C ASP A 374 -3.88 -25.74 -0.11
N ALA A 375 -2.57 -25.56 -0.34
CA ALA A 375 -1.56 -25.79 0.69
C ALA A 375 -1.75 -24.86 1.91
N TYR A 376 -2.01 -23.57 1.68
CA TYR A 376 -2.19 -22.61 2.78
C TYR A 376 -3.50 -22.84 3.54
N PHE A 377 -4.56 -23.18 2.85
CA PHE A 377 -5.82 -23.55 3.52
C PHE A 377 -5.62 -24.76 4.43
N ALA A 378 -4.91 -25.79 3.96
CA ALA A 378 -4.61 -26.97 4.78
C ALA A 378 -3.77 -26.63 6.04
N LEU A 379 -2.86 -25.65 5.97
CA LEU A 379 -2.05 -25.21 7.10
C LEU A 379 -2.84 -24.34 8.10
N VAL A 380 -3.73 -23.49 7.60
CA VAL A 380 -4.42 -22.44 8.39
C VAL A 380 -5.73 -22.94 8.99
N GLN A 381 -6.46 -23.84 8.31
CA GLN A 381 -7.74 -24.36 8.77
C GLN A 381 -7.73 -24.90 10.23
N PRO A 382 -6.72 -25.64 10.68
CA PRO A 382 -6.69 -26.10 12.08
C PRO A 382 -6.72 -24.97 13.11
N PHE A 383 -6.20 -23.78 12.78
CA PHE A 383 -6.21 -22.61 13.65
C PHE A 383 -7.60 -21.92 13.64
N GLU A 384 -8.26 -21.85 12.48
CA GLU A 384 -9.63 -21.34 12.39
C GLU A 384 -10.59 -22.17 13.26
N GLU A 385 -10.37 -23.47 13.35
CA GLU A 385 -11.23 -24.43 14.05
C GLU A 385 -10.87 -24.61 15.55
N SER A 386 -9.76 -24.03 16.02
CA SER A 386 -9.27 -24.22 17.40
C SER A 386 -8.94 -22.92 18.11
N LEU A 387 -8.94 -22.96 19.46
CA LEU A 387 -8.51 -21.85 20.28
C LEU A 387 -6.99 -21.61 20.12
N PRO A 388 -6.54 -20.35 20.23
CA PRO A 388 -7.36 -19.15 20.53
C PRO A 388 -8.02 -18.53 19.30
N ASP A 389 -7.62 -18.88 18.09
CA ASP A 389 -8.03 -18.15 16.88
C ASP A 389 -9.54 -18.32 16.57
N SER A 390 -10.12 -19.48 16.85
CA SER A 390 -11.56 -19.71 16.66
C SER A 390 -12.48 -18.81 17.50
N GLU A 391 -11.99 -18.25 18.62
CA GLU A 391 -12.72 -17.30 19.45
C GLU A 391 -13.01 -15.99 18.71
N PHE A 392 -12.18 -15.64 17.73
CA PHE A 392 -12.30 -14.41 16.95
C PHE A 392 -13.06 -14.58 15.63
N ASN A 393 -13.66 -15.74 15.39
CA ASN A 393 -14.62 -15.95 14.30
C ASN A 393 -15.91 -15.10 14.57
N PRO A 394 -16.46 -14.32 13.62
CA PRO A 394 -16.25 -14.40 12.15
C PRO A 394 -15.07 -13.57 11.61
N TYR A 395 -14.32 -12.89 12.41
CA TYR A 395 -13.16 -12.10 11.93
C TYR A 395 -12.07 -12.99 11.32
N PHE A 396 -11.88 -14.19 11.86
CA PHE A 396 -11.08 -15.23 11.24
C PHE A 396 -12.00 -16.18 10.46
N ASN A 397 -12.15 -15.91 9.18
CA ASN A 397 -12.96 -16.69 8.25
C ASN A 397 -12.20 -16.84 6.93
N MET A 398 -11.75 -18.04 6.65
CA MET A 398 -10.94 -18.34 5.46
C MET A 398 -11.70 -18.15 4.15
N GLY A 399 -13.02 -18.23 4.16
CA GLY A 399 -13.83 -18.18 2.93
C GLY A 399 -13.61 -19.42 2.06
N SER A 400 -13.48 -19.21 0.75
CA SER A 400 -13.32 -20.30 -0.23
C SER A 400 -11.94 -20.25 -0.90
N ALA A 401 -11.22 -21.36 -0.90
CA ALA A 401 -9.95 -21.51 -1.63
C ALA A 401 -10.09 -21.10 -3.11
N ALA A 402 -11.18 -21.49 -3.76
CA ALA A 402 -11.43 -21.15 -5.16
C ALA A 402 -11.50 -19.63 -5.42
N THR A 403 -11.94 -18.83 -4.45
CA THR A 403 -11.99 -17.36 -4.57
C THR A 403 -10.59 -16.79 -4.74
N TYR A 404 -9.66 -17.20 -3.87
CA TYR A 404 -8.27 -16.70 -3.91
C TYR A 404 -7.51 -17.25 -5.12
N ALA A 405 -7.69 -18.52 -5.46
CA ALA A 405 -7.02 -19.13 -6.60
C ALA A 405 -7.44 -18.51 -7.94
N SER A 406 -8.70 -18.10 -8.07
CA SER A 406 -9.23 -17.50 -9.30
C SER A 406 -9.04 -15.98 -9.40
N ALA A 407 -8.69 -15.29 -8.33
CA ALA A 407 -8.61 -13.83 -8.29
C ALA A 407 -7.67 -13.23 -9.36
N PRO A 408 -6.43 -13.70 -9.57
CA PRO A 408 -5.56 -13.14 -10.61
C PRO A 408 -6.13 -13.29 -12.02
N GLY A 409 -6.80 -14.41 -12.33
CA GLY A 409 -7.47 -14.61 -13.62
C GLY A 409 -8.61 -13.62 -13.85
N GLN A 410 -9.47 -13.42 -12.84
CA GLN A 410 -10.57 -12.46 -12.89
C GLN A 410 -10.05 -11.02 -13.01
N ASN A 411 -8.95 -10.70 -12.34
CA ASN A 411 -8.33 -9.38 -12.39
C ASN A 411 -7.68 -9.09 -13.76
N ALA A 412 -7.05 -10.08 -14.38
CA ALA A 412 -6.56 -9.98 -15.75
C ALA A 412 -7.70 -9.73 -16.75
N GLU A 413 -8.86 -10.37 -16.56
CA GLU A 413 -10.05 -10.13 -17.38
C GLU A 413 -10.63 -8.72 -17.14
N SER A 414 -10.66 -8.26 -15.88
CA SER A 414 -11.11 -6.90 -15.54
C SER A 414 -10.24 -5.84 -16.19
N LEU A 415 -8.92 -6.02 -16.23
CA LEU A 415 -8.00 -5.10 -16.91
C LEU A 415 -8.38 -4.90 -18.39
N ARG A 416 -8.73 -5.97 -19.10
CA ARG A 416 -9.08 -5.91 -20.52
C ARG A 416 -10.48 -5.37 -20.78
N ASN A 417 -11.44 -5.70 -19.92
CA ASN A 417 -12.86 -5.50 -20.19
C ASN A 417 -13.46 -4.32 -19.44
N THR A 418 -12.89 -3.93 -18.30
CA THR A 418 -13.52 -2.97 -17.39
C THR A 418 -12.62 -1.82 -16.96
N PHE A 419 -11.28 -1.90 -17.10
CA PHE A 419 -10.38 -0.77 -16.83
C PHE A 419 -10.42 0.27 -17.97
N ARG A 420 -11.63 0.73 -18.35
CA ARG A 420 -11.86 1.66 -19.46
C ARG A 420 -12.32 3.04 -19.01
N ALA A 421 -12.57 3.22 -17.71
CA ALA A 421 -12.83 4.53 -17.16
C ALA A 421 -11.55 5.39 -17.22
N PRO A 422 -11.65 6.67 -17.65
CA PRO A 422 -10.48 7.55 -17.67
C PRO A 422 -9.96 7.82 -16.26
N ILE A 423 -8.71 8.26 -16.14
CA ILE A 423 -8.25 8.96 -14.94
C ILE A 423 -9.07 10.22 -14.80
N GLY A 424 -9.65 10.44 -13.62
CA GLY A 424 -10.57 11.55 -13.38
C GLY A 424 -9.90 12.93 -13.46
N PRO A 425 -10.67 14.00 -13.73
CA PRO A 425 -10.19 15.36 -13.63
C PRO A 425 -9.88 15.73 -12.18
N ILE A 426 -9.11 16.79 -11.96
CA ILE A 426 -8.90 17.41 -10.64
C ILE A 426 -9.45 18.82 -10.69
N LEU A 427 -10.44 19.10 -9.85
CA LEU A 427 -10.98 20.46 -9.67
C LEU A 427 -9.94 21.32 -8.96
N GLN A 428 -9.81 22.55 -9.44
CA GLN A 428 -8.98 23.60 -8.87
C GLN A 428 -9.85 24.53 -8.00
N ASP A 429 -9.21 25.36 -7.19
CA ASP A 429 -9.92 26.34 -6.36
C ASP A 429 -10.79 27.28 -7.22
N PRO A 430 -12.07 27.44 -6.89
CA PRO A 430 -12.97 28.32 -7.63
C PRO A 430 -12.53 29.77 -7.56
N GLN A 431 -12.70 30.50 -8.66
CA GLN A 431 -12.33 31.92 -8.77
C GLN A 431 -13.57 32.79 -8.95
N GLU A 432 -13.71 33.78 -8.06
CA GLU A 432 -14.73 34.80 -8.20
C GLU A 432 -14.48 35.71 -9.42
N GLN A 433 -15.53 36.05 -10.16
CA GLN A 433 -15.52 36.95 -11.31
C GLN A 433 -16.63 38.01 -11.18
N GLU A 434 -16.56 39.07 -11.96
CA GLU A 434 -17.59 40.16 -11.93
C GLU A 434 -19.02 39.63 -12.16
N SER A 435 -19.21 38.53 -12.91
CA SER A 435 -20.53 37.99 -13.29
C SER A 435 -20.84 36.61 -12.68
N GLY A 436 -20.02 36.10 -11.76
CA GLY A 436 -20.22 34.80 -11.15
C GLY A 436 -18.90 34.11 -10.75
N TRP A 437 -18.87 32.79 -10.83
CA TRP A 437 -17.76 31.98 -10.42
C TRP A 437 -17.18 31.17 -11.58
N LEU A 438 -15.86 31.16 -11.73
CA LEU A 438 -15.14 30.32 -12.67
C LEU A 438 -14.70 29.05 -11.96
N LEU A 439 -15.20 27.91 -12.40
CA LEU A 439 -14.77 26.57 -11.95
C LEU A 439 -13.86 25.98 -13.01
N SER A 440 -12.69 25.53 -12.59
CA SER A 440 -11.66 25.03 -13.47
C SER A 440 -11.19 23.64 -13.04
N TRP A 441 -10.71 22.82 -13.98
CA TRP A 441 -10.19 21.49 -13.70
C TRP A 441 -9.16 21.04 -14.74
N THR A 442 -8.33 20.06 -14.36
CA THR A 442 -7.42 19.39 -15.28
C THR A 442 -8.19 18.43 -16.18
N PRO A 443 -7.78 18.20 -17.44
CA PRO A 443 -8.44 17.24 -18.31
C PRO A 443 -8.30 15.82 -17.76
N ALA A 444 -9.36 15.03 -17.90
CA ALA A 444 -9.30 13.58 -17.68
C ALA A 444 -8.42 12.92 -18.76
N TYR A 445 -7.90 11.73 -18.47
CA TYR A 445 -7.02 11.04 -19.38
C TYR A 445 -7.49 9.60 -19.68
N ASP A 446 -7.70 9.31 -20.96
CA ASP A 446 -8.07 7.98 -21.45
C ASP A 446 -6.83 7.11 -21.66
N VAL A 447 -6.48 6.30 -20.65
CA VAL A 447 -5.32 5.41 -20.68
C VAL A 447 -5.42 4.35 -21.78
N THR A 448 -6.65 3.90 -22.08
CA THR A 448 -6.91 2.80 -23.02
C THR A 448 -7.11 3.26 -24.48
N GLY A 449 -7.33 4.55 -24.69
CA GLY A 449 -7.67 5.08 -26.01
C GLY A 449 -9.07 4.67 -26.52
N THR A 450 -9.93 4.12 -25.65
CA THR A 450 -11.22 3.53 -26.06
C THR A 450 -12.43 4.39 -25.77
N SER A 451 -12.26 5.58 -25.18
CA SER A 451 -13.37 6.48 -24.78
C SER A 451 -14.20 7.03 -25.95
N GLY A 452 -13.63 7.13 -27.14
CA GLY A 452 -14.27 7.80 -28.29
C GLY A 452 -14.32 9.32 -28.16
N GLY A 453 -13.59 9.90 -27.23
CA GLY A 453 -13.60 11.29 -26.80
C GLY A 453 -14.26 11.46 -25.43
N ILE A 454 -13.87 12.53 -24.72
CA ILE A 454 -14.38 12.87 -23.38
C ILE A 454 -15.15 14.19 -23.44
N SER A 455 -16.21 14.28 -22.69
CA SER A 455 -16.91 15.54 -22.36
C SER A 455 -17.11 15.62 -20.86
N TYR A 456 -17.46 16.82 -20.35
CA TYR A 456 -17.62 16.98 -18.91
C TYR A 456 -19.03 17.40 -18.54
N ARG A 457 -19.44 17.04 -17.32
CA ARG A 457 -20.63 17.53 -16.64
C ARG A 457 -20.19 18.14 -15.31
N LEU A 458 -20.51 19.45 -15.15
CA LEU A 458 -20.29 20.19 -13.92
C LEU A 458 -21.61 20.29 -13.16
N GLN A 459 -21.60 20.02 -11.87
CA GLN A 459 -22.72 20.29 -10.96
C GLN A 459 -22.25 21.19 -9.82
N VAL A 460 -23.14 22.12 -9.42
CA VAL A 460 -22.97 22.94 -8.21
C VAL A 460 -24.22 22.78 -7.36
N ALA A 461 -24.05 22.59 -6.06
CA ALA A 461 -25.14 22.36 -5.11
C ALA A 461 -24.94 23.15 -3.80
N THR A 462 -25.98 23.29 -2.99
CA THR A 462 -25.93 23.87 -1.64
C THR A 462 -25.64 22.86 -0.55
N THR A 463 -25.50 21.58 -0.90
CA THR A 463 -25.09 20.50 0.02
C THR A 463 -24.06 19.60 -0.64
N PRO A 464 -23.11 19.01 0.11
CA PRO A 464 -22.07 18.13 -0.45
C PRO A 464 -22.62 16.78 -0.93
N THR A 465 -23.88 16.43 -0.61
CA THR A 465 -24.58 15.22 -1.04
C THR A 465 -25.22 15.34 -2.40
N PHE A 466 -25.42 16.57 -2.91
CA PHE A 466 -26.09 16.84 -4.19
C PHE A 466 -27.51 16.24 -4.28
N ASP A 467 -28.25 16.31 -3.18
CA ASP A 467 -29.62 15.81 -3.11
C ASP A 467 -30.55 16.54 -4.06
N GLU A 468 -31.69 15.91 -4.40
CA GLU A 468 -32.70 16.52 -5.24
C GLU A 468 -33.18 17.87 -4.65
N GLY A 469 -33.12 18.94 -5.47
CA GLY A 469 -33.47 20.28 -5.06
C GLY A 469 -32.36 21.11 -4.44
N THR A 470 -31.20 20.54 -4.17
CA THR A 470 -29.98 21.27 -3.70
C THR A 470 -29.09 21.70 -4.86
N VAL A 471 -29.20 21.07 -6.03
CA VAL A 471 -28.41 21.38 -7.23
C VAL A 471 -28.89 22.67 -7.85
N VAL A 472 -28.03 23.70 -7.89
CA VAL A 472 -28.29 25.03 -8.42
C VAL A 472 -27.77 25.24 -9.84
N ALA A 473 -26.79 24.45 -10.26
CA ALA A 473 -26.29 24.41 -11.64
C ALA A 473 -25.94 22.96 -12.03
N ASP A 474 -26.32 22.59 -13.27
CA ASP A 474 -26.03 21.29 -13.88
C ASP A 474 -25.75 21.50 -15.37
N ILE A 475 -24.49 21.53 -15.76
CA ILE A 475 -24.01 21.89 -17.10
C ILE A 475 -23.33 20.68 -17.70
N SER A 476 -23.91 20.14 -18.78
CA SER A 476 -23.39 18.93 -19.46
C SER A 476 -22.86 19.27 -20.86
N GLY A 477 -22.03 18.37 -21.40
CA GLY A 477 -21.48 18.48 -22.75
C GLY A 477 -20.39 19.55 -22.88
N ILE A 478 -19.71 19.89 -21.77
CA ILE A 478 -18.53 20.74 -21.78
C ILE A 478 -17.42 20.00 -22.54
N PRO A 479 -16.85 20.59 -23.61
CA PRO A 479 -15.87 19.88 -24.43
C PRO A 479 -14.55 19.71 -23.71
N ASP A 480 -13.84 18.63 -24.07
CA ASP A 480 -12.45 18.43 -23.68
C ASP A 480 -11.52 19.45 -24.38
N ALA A 481 -10.42 19.79 -23.73
CA ALA A 481 -9.42 20.71 -24.27
C ALA A 481 -8.02 20.37 -23.73
N ALA A 482 -6.99 20.76 -24.46
CA ALA A 482 -5.62 20.68 -23.97
C ALA A 482 -5.40 21.76 -22.88
N GLY A 483 -4.92 21.34 -21.72
CA GLY A 483 -4.72 22.20 -20.55
C GLY A 483 -5.98 22.38 -19.69
N THR A 484 -5.98 23.42 -18.87
CA THR A 484 -7.08 23.67 -17.93
C THR A 484 -8.42 23.92 -18.64
N ILE A 485 -9.45 23.19 -18.27
CA ILE A 485 -10.82 23.37 -18.71
C ILE A 485 -11.52 24.25 -17.69
N SER A 486 -12.35 25.16 -18.16
CA SER A 486 -13.04 26.11 -17.29
C SER A 486 -14.49 26.30 -17.70
N GLN A 487 -15.38 26.51 -16.73
CA GLN A 487 -16.79 26.79 -16.91
C GLN A 487 -17.25 27.86 -15.92
N SER A 488 -17.89 28.91 -16.43
CA SER A 488 -18.51 29.94 -15.59
C SER A 488 -19.90 29.50 -15.11
N VAL A 489 -20.19 29.84 -13.85
CA VAL A 489 -21.51 29.72 -13.21
C VAL A 489 -21.96 31.12 -12.84
N ASP A 490 -23.11 31.55 -13.38
CA ASP A 490 -23.64 32.90 -13.23
C ASP A 490 -24.02 33.22 -11.77
N SER A 491 -23.63 34.40 -11.28
CA SER A 491 -23.97 34.88 -9.94
C SER A 491 -25.50 34.97 -9.71
N ALA A 492 -26.30 35.12 -10.76
CA ALA A 492 -27.75 35.08 -10.64
C ALA A 492 -28.29 33.72 -10.16
N SER A 493 -27.48 32.64 -10.28
CA SER A 493 -27.81 31.31 -9.82
C SER A 493 -27.30 31.03 -8.40
N LEU A 494 -26.49 31.93 -7.82
CA LEU A 494 -25.80 31.75 -6.53
C LEU A 494 -26.18 32.93 -5.60
N SER A 495 -26.85 32.66 -4.48
CA SER A 495 -27.05 33.59 -3.37
C SER A 495 -25.90 33.51 -2.38
N SER A 496 -25.78 34.46 -1.45
CA SER A 496 -24.80 34.33 -0.34
C SER A 496 -24.97 33.00 0.40
N GLY A 497 -23.89 32.27 0.60
CA GLY A 497 -23.85 30.96 1.28
C GLY A 497 -22.76 30.03 0.76
N ASP A 498 -22.71 28.82 1.35
CA ASP A 498 -21.76 27.78 1.00
C ASP A 498 -22.26 26.93 -0.17
N TYR A 499 -21.35 26.58 -1.06
CA TYR A 499 -21.59 25.77 -2.23
C TYR A 499 -20.57 24.66 -2.39
N TYR A 500 -20.98 23.62 -3.11
CA TYR A 500 -20.19 22.43 -3.40
C TYR A 500 -20.20 22.19 -4.90
N ALA A 501 -19.03 21.86 -5.46
CA ALA A 501 -18.90 21.58 -6.88
C ALA A 501 -18.32 20.19 -7.12
N ARG A 502 -18.80 19.53 -8.18
CA ARG A 502 -18.24 18.27 -8.68
C ARG A 502 -18.25 18.22 -10.20
N VAL A 503 -17.25 17.53 -10.77
CA VAL A 503 -17.11 17.34 -12.22
C VAL A 503 -17.01 15.87 -12.55
N PHE A 504 -17.71 15.48 -13.61
CA PHE A 504 -17.64 14.14 -14.19
C PHE A 504 -16.98 14.20 -15.57
N ALA A 505 -16.02 13.31 -15.82
CA ALA A 505 -15.53 13.00 -17.15
C ALA A 505 -16.40 11.90 -17.76
N ILE A 506 -16.96 12.14 -18.92
CA ILE A 506 -17.95 11.28 -19.57
C ILE A 506 -17.40 10.86 -20.93
N PRO A 507 -16.94 9.58 -21.07
CA PRO A 507 -16.52 9.06 -22.37
C PRO A 507 -17.70 8.95 -23.33
N ALA A 508 -17.47 9.19 -24.62
CA ALA A 508 -18.50 9.07 -25.65
C ALA A 508 -18.97 7.62 -25.86
N ASN A 509 -18.04 6.68 -25.67
CA ASN A 509 -18.36 5.26 -25.69
C ASN A 509 -18.77 4.78 -24.29
N GLU A 510 -19.95 4.19 -24.15
CA GLU A 510 -20.51 3.66 -22.90
C GLU A 510 -20.53 4.67 -21.72
N PRO A 511 -21.10 5.89 -21.92
CA PRO A 511 -21.01 6.99 -20.95
C PRO A 511 -21.59 6.65 -19.57
N GLU A 512 -22.64 5.83 -19.51
CA GLU A 512 -23.27 5.42 -18.25
C GLU A 512 -22.42 4.43 -17.46
N ARG A 513 -21.53 3.73 -18.13
CA ARG A 513 -20.71 2.68 -17.54
C ARG A 513 -19.34 3.17 -17.11
N PHE A 514 -18.67 3.97 -17.93
CA PHE A 514 -17.26 4.34 -17.74
C PHE A 514 -17.04 5.82 -17.41
N PHE A 515 -18.06 6.56 -17.00
CA PHE A 515 -17.81 7.89 -16.48
C PHE A 515 -16.91 7.84 -15.23
N GLN A 516 -16.16 8.92 -15.01
CA GLN A 516 -15.29 9.05 -13.84
C GLN A 516 -15.58 10.39 -13.14
N VAL A 517 -15.52 10.37 -11.82
CA VAL A 517 -15.62 11.57 -10.99
C VAL A 517 -14.25 12.20 -10.80
N SER A 518 -14.21 13.50 -10.46
CA SER A 518 -13.00 14.20 -10.05
C SER A 518 -12.26 13.46 -8.92
N GLY A 519 -10.94 13.53 -8.93
CA GLY A 519 -10.07 12.92 -7.90
C GLY A 519 -10.09 13.63 -6.53
N ASN A 520 -10.80 14.77 -6.42
CA ASN A 520 -10.89 15.54 -5.17
C ASN A 520 -11.60 14.78 -4.04
N LYS A 521 -11.25 15.12 -2.81
CA LYS A 521 -11.94 14.68 -1.59
C LYS A 521 -12.19 15.86 -0.69
N LEU A 522 -13.42 15.98 -0.21
CA LEU A 522 -13.84 17.01 0.75
C LEU A 522 -14.18 16.35 2.09
N TYR A 523 -13.64 16.88 3.17
CA TYR A 523 -13.89 16.41 4.53
C TYR A 523 -14.77 17.42 5.26
N VAL A 524 -16.00 17.02 5.61
CA VAL A 524 -16.99 17.84 6.34
C VAL A 524 -17.62 17.00 7.45
N ASP A 525 -17.59 17.48 8.70
CA ASP A 525 -18.26 16.86 9.84
C ASP A 525 -18.00 15.34 9.99
N SER A 526 -16.73 14.93 9.89
CA SER A 526 -16.31 13.52 9.93
C SER A 526 -16.75 12.66 8.74
N ASN A 527 -17.35 13.23 7.72
CA ASN A 527 -17.68 12.57 6.46
C ASN A 527 -16.70 12.94 5.36
N THR A 528 -16.42 12.00 4.48
CA THR A 528 -15.65 12.23 3.25
C THR A 528 -16.57 12.20 2.05
N TYR A 529 -16.51 13.26 1.22
CA TYR A 529 -17.24 13.36 -0.03
C TYR A 529 -16.27 13.25 -1.21
N TYR A 530 -16.56 12.34 -2.13
CA TYR A 530 -15.68 12.01 -3.25
C TYR A 530 -16.03 12.80 -4.51
N GLY A 531 -15.00 13.38 -5.11
CA GLY A 531 -15.14 14.21 -6.31
C GLY A 531 -15.63 15.62 -6.05
N VAL A 532 -15.65 16.08 -4.80
CA VAL A 532 -16.27 17.33 -4.37
C VAL A 532 -15.23 18.31 -3.86
N ILE A 533 -15.42 19.59 -4.16
CA ILE A 533 -14.78 20.74 -3.50
C ILE A 533 -15.85 21.69 -2.98
N ASP A 534 -15.50 22.59 -2.06
CA ASP A 534 -16.37 23.62 -1.51
C ASP A 534 -15.88 25.03 -1.87
N PHE A 535 -16.78 26.01 -1.81
CA PHE A 535 -16.52 27.44 -1.91
C PHE A 535 -17.67 28.25 -1.31
N SER A 536 -17.39 29.46 -0.86
CA SER A 536 -18.37 30.35 -0.25
C SER A 536 -18.61 31.59 -1.13
N VAL A 537 -19.86 31.98 -1.26
CA VAL A 537 -20.32 33.19 -1.96
C VAL A 537 -20.75 34.23 -0.91
N ASP A 538 -20.16 35.43 -0.94
CA ASP A 538 -20.43 36.51 -0.01
C ASP A 538 -21.80 37.22 -0.23
#